data_f4a2e2186aee077635f38f9ed7fd1512
#
_entry.id   f4a2e2186aee077635f38f9ed7fd1512
#
_cell.length_a   1.000
_cell.length_b   1.000
_cell.length_c   1.000
_cell.angle_alpha   90.00
_cell.angle_beta   90.00
_cell.angle_gamma   90.00
#
_symmetry.space_group_name_H-M   'P 1'
#
loop_
_entity.id
_entity.type
_entity.pdbx_description
1 polymer ?
#
loop_
_entity_poly.entity_id
_entity_poly.type
_entity_poly.pdbx_seq_one_letter_code
_entity_poly.pdbx_strand_id
1 'polypeptide(L)'
;MDRKIIFEAVDLKINAIADNGTDIPIVKGVNFKVREGEVVALIGESGSGKTTIALSSLGYFKPGLQCVGGEARLLGQDLTKMSNEDLRKIRGERVAYLAQSAAATFNPSLKINEQVTESAVIHGSKTKEDALSYAKTL
;
A
#
# COMPACT_ATOMS: atom_id res chain seq x y z
N MET A 1 -25.66 7.06 11.12
CA MET A 1 -24.37 7.76 11.36
C MET A 1 -23.46 7.58 10.17
N ASP A 2 -22.98 8.67 9.63
CA ASP A 2 -22.06 8.61 8.50
C ASP A 2 -20.67 8.15 9.03
N ARG A 3 -20.23 6.94 8.63
CA ARG A 3 -18.96 6.39 9.06
C ARG A 3 -17.82 7.20 8.44
N LYS A 4 -16.76 7.45 9.20
CA LYS A 4 -15.57 8.17 8.74
C LYS A 4 -14.95 7.50 7.52
N ILE A 5 -14.63 8.28 6.50
CA ILE A 5 -13.87 7.79 5.33
C ILE A 5 -12.43 7.61 5.77
N ILE A 6 -11.89 6.40 5.59
CA ILE A 6 -10.50 6.05 5.89
C ILE A 6 -9.65 6.17 4.65
N PHE A 7 -10.14 5.64 3.53
CA PHE A 7 -9.46 5.75 2.24
C PHE A 7 -10.43 6.21 1.15
N GLU A 8 -9.94 7.01 0.23
CA GLU A 8 -10.71 7.50 -0.92
C GLU A 8 -9.81 7.57 -2.16
N ALA A 9 -10.23 6.93 -3.24
CA ALA A 9 -9.72 7.18 -4.57
C ALA A 9 -10.65 8.15 -5.30
N VAL A 10 -10.11 9.21 -5.88
CA VAL A 10 -10.86 10.24 -6.61
C VAL A 10 -10.28 10.36 -8.01
N ASP A 11 -11.03 9.94 -9.02
CA ASP A 11 -10.62 9.95 -10.44
C ASP A 11 -9.18 9.44 -10.66
N LEU A 12 -8.79 8.42 -9.88
CA LEU A 12 -7.43 7.91 -9.85
C LEU A 12 -7.03 7.30 -11.18
N LYS A 13 -5.96 7.81 -11.78
CA LYS A 13 -5.41 7.38 -13.06
C LYS A 13 -3.96 6.95 -12.90
N ILE A 14 -3.65 5.75 -13.36
CA ILE A 14 -2.30 5.18 -13.28
C ILE A 14 -1.95 4.60 -14.64
N ASN A 15 -0.80 5.02 -15.18
CA ASN A 15 -0.26 4.52 -16.44
C ASN A 15 0.99 3.68 -16.19
N ALA A 16 1.23 2.72 -17.07
CA ALA A 16 2.55 2.13 -17.25
C ALA A 16 3.33 2.98 -18.26
N ILE A 17 4.55 3.32 -17.90
CA ILE A 17 5.46 4.08 -18.76
C ILE A 17 6.38 3.08 -19.43
N ALA A 18 6.25 2.88 -20.75
CA ALA A 18 7.12 2.02 -21.51
C ALA A 18 8.47 2.72 -21.78
N ASP A 19 9.53 1.92 -22.01
CA ASP A 19 10.89 2.45 -22.27
C ASP A 19 10.96 3.39 -23.50
N ASN A 20 10.03 3.22 -24.44
CA ASN A 20 9.90 4.10 -25.61
C ASN A 20 9.12 5.40 -25.34
N GLY A 21 8.73 5.67 -24.08
CA GLY A 21 7.95 6.82 -23.69
C GLY A 21 6.45 6.72 -23.98
N THR A 22 5.95 5.54 -24.37
CA THR A 22 4.51 5.33 -24.58
C THR A 22 3.81 5.09 -23.25
N ASP A 23 2.76 5.86 -22.97
CA ASP A 23 1.91 5.72 -21.80
C ASP A 23 0.78 4.71 -22.06
N ILE A 24 0.72 3.66 -21.25
CA ILE A 24 -0.32 2.64 -21.31
C ILE A 24 -1.24 2.79 -20.10
N PRO A 25 -2.52 3.18 -20.28
CA PRO A 25 -3.44 3.32 -19.16
C PRO A 25 -3.76 1.97 -18.50
N ILE A 26 -3.44 1.85 -17.21
CA ILE A 26 -3.75 0.68 -16.37
C ILE A 26 -4.99 0.95 -15.51
N VAL A 27 -5.08 2.12 -14.89
CA VAL A 27 -6.25 2.58 -14.13
C VAL A 27 -6.76 3.85 -14.77
N LYS A 28 -8.05 3.86 -15.16
CA LYS A 28 -8.64 4.86 -16.08
C LYS A 28 -9.64 5.79 -15.40
N GLY A 29 -9.38 6.22 -14.18
CA GLY A 29 -10.27 7.11 -13.46
C GLY A 29 -11.21 6.35 -12.50
N VAL A 30 -10.63 5.72 -11.49
CA VAL A 30 -11.38 4.95 -10.48
C VAL A 30 -11.80 5.86 -9.34
N ASN A 31 -13.07 5.68 -8.91
CA ASN A 31 -13.65 6.36 -7.75
C ASN A 31 -14.22 5.32 -6.79
N PHE A 32 -13.72 5.28 -5.56
CA PHE A 32 -14.32 4.51 -4.48
C PHE A 32 -13.86 5.04 -3.11
N LYS A 33 -14.59 4.63 -2.07
CA LYS A 33 -14.32 4.99 -0.68
C LYS A 33 -14.33 3.75 0.19
N VAL A 34 -13.48 3.75 1.20
CA VAL A 34 -13.49 2.76 2.28
C VAL A 34 -13.76 3.50 3.58
N ARG A 35 -14.79 3.08 4.31
CA ARG A 35 -15.20 3.66 5.59
C ARG A 35 -14.69 2.83 6.75
N GLU A 36 -14.68 3.41 7.91
CA GLU A 36 -14.36 2.72 9.16
C GLU A 36 -15.22 1.46 9.37
N GLY A 37 -14.58 0.32 9.65
CA GLY A 37 -15.24 -0.97 9.79
C GLY A 37 -15.82 -1.55 8.50
N GLU A 38 -15.43 -1.03 7.33
CA GLU A 38 -15.89 -1.53 6.03
C GLU A 38 -14.81 -2.42 5.40
N VAL A 39 -15.29 -3.45 4.70
CA VAL A 39 -14.45 -4.30 3.83
C VAL A 39 -14.88 -4.07 2.39
N VAL A 40 -13.94 -3.67 1.55
CA VAL A 40 -14.15 -3.46 0.11
C VAL A 40 -13.40 -4.53 -0.67
N ALA A 41 -14.10 -5.29 -1.51
CA ALA A 41 -13.52 -6.28 -2.41
C ALA A 41 -13.34 -5.71 -3.83
N LEU A 42 -12.14 -5.85 -4.38
CA LEU A 42 -11.85 -5.54 -5.77
C LEU A 42 -11.98 -6.81 -6.61
N ILE A 43 -12.95 -6.85 -7.50
CA ILE A 43 -13.25 -8.01 -8.36
C ILE A 43 -12.96 -7.64 -9.81
N GLY A 44 -12.43 -8.59 -10.57
CA GLY A 44 -12.14 -8.40 -11.99
C GLY A 44 -11.17 -9.46 -12.51
N GLU A 45 -10.96 -9.49 -13.81
CA GLU A 45 -10.04 -10.42 -14.47
C GLU A 45 -8.57 -10.16 -14.10
N SER A 46 -7.70 -11.14 -14.38
CA SER A 46 -6.26 -10.96 -14.23
C SER A 46 -5.78 -9.81 -15.14
N GLY A 47 -4.91 -8.93 -14.62
CA GLY A 47 -4.43 -7.78 -15.36
C GLY A 47 -5.37 -6.55 -15.39
N SER A 48 -6.53 -6.61 -14.73
CA SER A 48 -7.48 -5.47 -14.69
C SER A 48 -7.08 -4.31 -13.76
N GLY A 49 -5.87 -4.34 -13.17
CA GLY A 49 -5.37 -3.25 -12.32
C GLY A 49 -5.73 -3.35 -10.84
N LYS A 50 -6.36 -4.44 -10.36
CA LYS A 50 -6.76 -4.59 -8.94
C LYS A 50 -5.62 -4.41 -7.96
N THR A 51 -4.49 -5.10 -8.20
CA THR A 51 -3.30 -4.98 -7.34
C THR A 51 -2.72 -3.56 -7.40
N THR A 52 -2.74 -2.92 -8.55
CA THR A 52 -2.28 -1.54 -8.72
C THR A 52 -3.13 -0.58 -7.90
N ILE A 53 -4.46 -0.74 -7.94
CA ILE A 53 -5.40 0.04 -7.13
C ILE A 53 -5.17 -0.22 -5.63
N ALA A 54 -5.04 -1.49 -5.22
CA ALA A 54 -4.79 -1.83 -3.82
C ALA A 54 -3.46 -1.23 -3.31
N LEU A 55 -2.39 -1.30 -4.10
CA LEU A 55 -1.09 -0.73 -3.74
C LEU A 55 -1.10 0.81 -3.71
N SER A 56 -1.96 1.46 -4.49
CA SER A 56 -2.12 2.91 -4.43
C SER A 56 -2.60 3.41 -3.07
N SER A 57 -3.32 2.58 -2.30
CA SER A 57 -3.72 2.89 -0.93
C SER A 57 -2.55 2.97 0.07
N LEU A 58 -1.38 2.52 -0.34
CA LEU A 58 -0.12 2.66 0.39
C LEU A 58 0.73 3.82 -0.17
N GLY A 59 0.23 4.54 -1.18
CA GLY A 59 1.05 5.46 -1.96
C GLY A 59 2.18 4.76 -2.71
N TYR A 60 2.04 3.45 -2.98
CA TYR A 60 3.08 2.67 -3.66
C TYR A 60 2.67 2.36 -5.10
N PHE A 61 3.53 2.74 -6.01
CA PHE A 61 3.44 2.40 -7.42
C PHE A 61 4.64 1.53 -7.79
N LYS A 62 4.38 0.37 -8.42
CA LYS A 62 5.46 -0.51 -8.88
C LYS A 62 6.37 0.21 -9.88
N PRO A 63 7.65 -0.17 -9.98
CA PRO A 63 8.53 0.35 -11.03
C PRO A 63 7.86 0.28 -12.41
N GLY A 64 7.95 1.36 -13.17
CA GLY A 64 7.27 1.50 -14.46
C GLY A 64 5.80 1.93 -14.38
N LEU A 65 5.20 2.05 -13.20
CA LEU A 65 3.87 2.62 -13.01
C LEU A 65 3.95 4.02 -12.42
N GLN A 66 3.09 4.91 -12.89
CA GLN A 66 3.02 6.29 -12.42
C GLN A 66 1.57 6.75 -12.27
N CYS A 67 1.28 7.48 -11.19
CA CYS A 67 0.02 8.19 -11.05
C CYS A 67 0.06 9.40 -12.00
N VAL A 68 -0.85 9.44 -12.96
CA VAL A 68 -0.95 10.51 -13.97
C VAL A 68 -2.15 11.42 -13.75
N GLY A 69 -3.00 11.12 -12.78
CA GLY A 69 -4.14 11.97 -12.44
C GLY A 69 -4.96 11.44 -11.29
N GLY A 70 -5.80 12.30 -10.75
CA GLY A 70 -6.62 12.01 -9.59
C GLY A 70 -5.83 11.96 -8.30
N GLU A 71 -6.43 11.38 -7.28
CA GLU A 71 -5.89 11.36 -5.93
C GLU A 71 -6.15 10.01 -5.24
N ALA A 72 -5.23 9.62 -4.35
CA ALA A 72 -5.40 8.51 -3.41
C ALA A 72 -5.23 9.06 -1.99
N ARG A 73 -6.33 9.24 -1.27
CA ARG A 73 -6.34 9.88 0.05
C ARG A 73 -6.48 8.85 1.16
N LEU A 74 -5.55 8.86 2.11
CA LEU A 74 -5.66 8.11 3.37
C LEU A 74 -5.89 9.10 4.51
N LEU A 75 -6.98 8.96 5.24
CA LEU A 75 -7.38 9.87 6.33
C LEU A 75 -7.37 11.34 5.89
N GLY A 76 -7.74 11.62 4.66
CA GLY A 76 -7.77 12.96 4.06
C GLY A 76 -6.45 13.45 3.46
N GLN A 77 -5.35 12.71 3.63
CA GLN A 77 -4.04 13.06 3.07
C GLN A 77 -3.82 12.40 1.71
N ASP A 78 -3.48 13.18 0.69
CA ASP A 78 -3.22 12.68 -0.65
C ASP A 78 -1.83 12.01 -0.74
N LEU A 79 -1.84 10.68 -0.80
CA LEU A 79 -0.63 9.85 -0.85
C LEU A 79 0.16 10.03 -2.16
N THR A 80 -0.49 10.49 -3.23
CA THR A 80 0.15 10.68 -4.54
C THR A 80 1.12 11.85 -4.56
N LYS A 81 0.97 12.77 -3.60
CA LYS A 81 1.79 14.00 -3.45
C LYS A 81 2.78 13.93 -2.29
N MET A 82 2.75 12.85 -1.51
CA MET A 82 3.63 12.70 -0.34
C MET A 82 5.05 12.31 -0.74
N SER A 83 6.02 12.77 0.04
CA SER A 83 7.40 12.33 -0.09
C SER A 83 7.55 10.86 0.33
N ASN A 84 8.59 10.18 -0.17
CA ASN A 84 8.89 8.81 0.27
C ASN A 84 9.15 8.71 1.78
N GLU A 85 9.69 9.76 2.38
CA GLU A 85 9.93 9.81 3.83
C GLU A 85 8.61 9.84 4.60
N ASP A 86 7.65 10.66 4.19
CA ASP A 86 6.34 10.74 4.83
C ASP A 86 5.52 9.47 4.60
N LEU A 87 5.59 8.87 3.39
CA LEU A 87 4.98 7.59 3.12
C LEU A 87 5.53 6.46 4.02
N ARG A 88 6.83 6.48 4.34
CA ARG A 88 7.42 5.51 5.30
C ARG A 88 6.84 5.62 6.69
N LYS A 89 6.50 6.82 7.16
CA LYS A 89 5.91 7.03 8.50
C LYS A 89 4.52 6.42 8.62
N ILE A 90 3.73 6.45 7.56
CA ILE A 90 2.36 5.91 7.57
C ILE A 90 2.29 4.42 7.22
N ARG A 91 3.23 3.91 6.42
CA ARG A 91 3.30 2.48 6.09
C ARG A 91 3.73 1.68 7.30
N GLY A 92 2.95 0.66 7.65
CA GLY A 92 3.16 -0.17 8.83
C GLY A 92 2.51 0.38 10.10
N GLU A 93 2.30 1.69 10.22
CA GLU A 93 1.61 2.31 11.36
C GLU A 93 0.13 2.55 11.08
N ARG A 94 -0.19 3.17 9.93
CA ARG A 94 -1.56 3.56 9.56
C ARG A 94 -2.18 2.65 8.52
N VAL A 95 -1.37 2.09 7.64
CA VAL A 95 -1.78 1.18 6.58
C VAL A 95 -0.76 0.06 6.44
N ALA A 96 -1.24 -1.17 6.27
CA ALA A 96 -0.39 -2.35 6.07
C ALA A 96 -0.83 -3.11 4.81
N TYR A 97 0.12 -3.82 4.21
CA TYR A 97 -0.12 -4.71 3.09
C TYR A 97 0.11 -6.16 3.52
N LEU A 98 -0.91 -6.99 3.31
CA LEU A 98 -0.79 -8.42 3.48
C LEU A 98 -0.65 -9.07 2.10
N ALA A 99 0.52 -9.61 1.82
CA ALA A 99 0.80 -10.25 0.53
C ALA A 99 0.10 -11.60 0.40
N GLN A 100 -0.26 -11.96 -0.83
CA GLN A 100 -0.88 -13.24 -1.14
C GLN A 100 0.03 -14.44 -0.83
N SER A 101 1.36 -14.28 -0.98
CA SER A 101 2.35 -15.31 -0.69
C SER A 101 3.38 -14.77 0.30
N ALA A 102 3.42 -15.34 1.49
CA ALA A 102 4.41 -15.00 2.51
C ALA A 102 5.85 -15.30 2.02
N ALA A 103 6.04 -16.43 1.34
CA ALA A 103 7.36 -16.83 0.83
C ALA A 103 7.94 -15.84 -0.20
N ALA A 104 7.09 -15.22 -1.02
CA ALA A 104 7.52 -14.21 -1.99
C ALA A 104 7.78 -12.83 -1.37
N THR A 105 7.39 -12.62 -0.11
CA THR A 105 7.53 -11.33 0.59
C THR A 105 8.87 -11.23 1.30
N PHE A 106 9.42 -12.35 1.76
CA PHE A 106 10.69 -12.37 2.47
C PHE A 106 11.89 -12.32 1.53
N ASN A 107 12.87 -11.50 1.88
CA ASN A 107 14.17 -11.48 1.21
C ASN A 107 15.01 -12.67 1.73
N PRO A 108 15.38 -13.64 0.88
CA PRO A 108 16.13 -14.81 1.33
C PRO A 108 17.56 -14.49 1.80
N SER A 109 18.08 -13.31 1.47
CA SER A 109 19.41 -12.85 1.91
C SER A 109 19.41 -12.25 3.32
N LEU A 110 18.24 -12.06 3.94
CA LEU A 110 18.09 -11.49 5.28
C LEU A 110 17.49 -12.51 6.24
N LYS A 111 17.84 -12.37 7.52
CA LYS A 111 17.27 -13.25 8.56
C LYS A 111 15.78 -12.98 8.73
N ILE A 112 14.98 -14.03 8.85
CA ILE A 112 13.52 -13.92 9.01
C ILE A 112 13.15 -13.13 10.26
N ASN A 113 13.84 -13.33 11.36
CA ASN A 113 13.56 -12.62 12.62
C ASN A 113 13.73 -11.09 12.48
N GLU A 114 14.66 -10.63 11.66
CA GLU A 114 14.85 -9.21 11.38
C GLU A 114 13.69 -8.65 10.58
N GLN A 115 13.28 -9.35 9.54
CA GLN A 115 12.18 -8.95 8.67
C GLN A 115 10.81 -8.94 9.38
N VAL A 116 10.53 -9.94 10.22
CA VAL A 116 9.27 -10.05 10.97
C VAL A 116 9.15 -8.96 12.04
N THR A 117 10.26 -8.55 12.64
CA THR A 117 10.26 -7.52 13.70
C THR A 117 10.45 -6.09 13.19
N GLU A 118 10.84 -5.94 11.93
CA GLU A 118 11.24 -4.65 11.32
C GLU A 118 10.20 -3.54 11.54
N SER A 119 8.96 -3.80 11.20
CA SER A 119 7.88 -2.80 11.32
C SER A 119 7.69 -2.34 12.76
N ALA A 120 7.66 -3.27 13.73
CA ALA A 120 7.47 -2.94 15.14
C ALA A 120 8.64 -2.12 15.72
N VAL A 121 9.86 -2.39 15.26
CA VAL A 121 11.06 -1.70 15.70
C VAL A 121 11.18 -0.32 15.04
N ILE A 122 10.97 -0.22 13.72
CA ILE A 122 11.07 1.05 12.98
C ILE A 122 10.05 2.08 13.48
N HIS A 123 8.82 1.63 13.73
CA HIS A 123 7.75 2.51 14.24
C HIS A 123 7.79 2.70 15.76
N GLY A 124 8.80 2.15 16.45
CA GLY A 124 8.98 2.33 17.89
C GLY A 124 7.89 1.73 18.77
N SER A 125 7.05 0.84 18.23
CA SER A 125 5.97 0.20 18.99
C SER A 125 6.47 -0.86 19.97
N LYS A 126 7.63 -1.46 19.68
CA LYS A 126 8.31 -2.44 20.52
C LYS A 126 9.82 -2.30 20.43
N THR A 127 10.54 -2.69 21.50
CA THR A 127 11.97 -2.93 21.41
C THR A 127 12.26 -4.16 20.52
N LYS A 128 13.48 -4.31 20.04
CA LYS A 128 13.85 -5.47 19.23
C LYS A 128 13.64 -6.80 19.98
N GLU A 129 13.95 -6.83 21.27
CA GLU A 129 13.80 -8.00 22.12
C GLU A 129 12.32 -8.35 22.35
N ASP A 130 11.50 -7.36 22.67
CA ASP A 130 10.06 -7.53 22.86
C ASP A 130 9.36 -7.95 21.55
N ALA A 131 9.75 -7.35 20.42
CA ALA A 131 9.21 -7.69 19.11
C ALA A 131 9.55 -9.14 18.73
N LEU A 132 10.78 -9.60 19.01
CA LEU A 132 11.21 -10.97 18.77
C LEU A 132 10.49 -11.97 19.67
N SER A 133 10.33 -11.62 20.97
CA SER A 133 9.59 -12.45 21.92
C SER A 133 8.14 -12.60 21.48
N TYR A 134 7.50 -11.51 21.09
CA TYR A 134 6.11 -11.52 20.61
C TYR A 134 5.95 -12.32 19.32
N ALA A 135 6.85 -12.16 18.36
CA ALA A 135 6.81 -12.90 17.09
C ALA A 135 6.92 -14.43 17.28
N LYS A 136 7.56 -14.90 18.35
CA LYS A 136 7.62 -16.33 18.68
C LYS A 136 6.31 -16.89 19.25
N THR A 137 5.39 -16.04 19.67
CA THR A 137 4.09 -16.43 20.24
C THR A 137 2.96 -16.47 19.21
N LEU A 138 3.22 -15.93 18.00
CA LEU A 138 2.30 -15.98 16.87
C LEU A 138 2.47 -17.25 16.03
#